data_6b419e23993f6e4842647a5bfde88b62
#
_entry.id   6b419e23993f6e4842647a5bfde88b62
#
_cell.length_a   1.000
_cell.length_b   1.000
_cell.length_c   1.000
_cell.angle_alpha   90.00
_cell.angle_beta   90.00
_cell.angle_gamma   90.00
#
_symmetry.space_group_name_H-M   'P 1'
#
loop_
_entity.id
_entity.type
_entity.pdbx_description
1 polymer ?
#
loop_
_entity_poly.entity_id
_entity_poly.type
_entity_poly.pdbx_seq_one_letter_code
_entity_poly.pdbx_strand_id
1 'polypeptide(L)'
;MGAFQKGCRTGALSARECRGGIALRWGLRREGARRPPLSVPVSALLGGRFDLAKVFRVTPRPAPVAGNGNRRLLLPIIGSAFKTSGFGWRLHPLLGGWRLHAGEDLAAPEGTPVVAALAGRVVSSGLAGGYGLAVEVEHQRPRRRSLYGHLSELYVRAGDRVLQGEVLGRVGSTGLSTGPHLHFELRQPVSGGWVAVDPGEFDPGSALRGTDAVALLMGQLINSLERPRG
;
A
#
# COMPACT_ATOMS: atom_id res chain seq x y z
N MET A 1 21.70 -23.07 12.84
CA MET A 1 20.33 -23.16 13.44
C MET A 1 19.51 -22.02 12.93
N GLY A 2 18.36 -22.28 12.27
CA GLY A 2 17.54 -21.26 11.65
C GLY A 2 16.79 -20.38 12.67
N ALA A 3 16.43 -19.16 12.26
CA ALA A 3 15.70 -18.17 13.08
C ALA A 3 14.42 -18.74 13.73
N PHE A 4 13.77 -19.69 13.05
CA PHE A 4 12.58 -20.39 13.54
C PHE A 4 12.85 -21.24 14.79
N GLN A 5 13.90 -22.06 14.78
CA GLN A 5 14.29 -22.87 15.94
C GLN A 5 14.70 -22.00 17.12
N LYS A 6 15.30 -20.83 16.86
CA LYS A 6 15.63 -19.85 17.89
C LYS A 6 14.35 -19.25 18.49
N GLY A 7 13.36 -18.87 17.67
CA GLY A 7 12.07 -18.33 18.12
C GLY A 7 11.27 -19.30 18.98
N CYS A 8 11.26 -20.60 18.63
CA CYS A 8 10.62 -21.64 19.45
C CYS A 8 11.30 -21.84 20.80
N ARG A 9 12.63 -21.74 20.85
CA ARG A 9 13.41 -21.95 22.08
C ARG A 9 13.34 -20.76 23.03
N THR A 10 13.18 -19.54 22.51
CA THR A 10 13.09 -18.32 23.30
C THR A 10 11.66 -17.96 23.72
N GLY A 11 10.64 -18.78 23.36
CA GLY A 11 9.25 -18.50 23.63
C GLY A 11 8.66 -17.36 22.80
N ALA A 12 9.39 -16.88 21.78
CA ALA A 12 8.93 -15.87 20.84
C ALA A 12 7.85 -16.39 19.87
N LEU A 13 7.73 -17.73 19.76
CA LEU A 13 6.66 -18.42 19.04
C LEU A 13 5.86 -19.28 20.01
N SER A 14 4.54 -19.35 19.80
CA SER A 14 3.65 -20.20 20.57
C SER A 14 3.91 -21.69 20.32
N ALA A 15 3.54 -22.54 21.28
CA ALA A 15 3.67 -24.00 21.13
C ALA A 15 2.88 -24.55 19.92
N ARG A 16 1.81 -23.86 19.48
CA ARG A 16 1.03 -24.21 18.28
C ARG A 16 1.78 -23.88 17.01
N GLU A 17 2.45 -22.74 16.95
CA GLU A 17 3.27 -22.31 15.82
C GLU A 17 4.50 -23.19 15.66
N CYS A 18 5.12 -23.59 16.77
CA CYS A 18 6.27 -24.49 16.76
C CYS A 18 5.92 -25.91 16.31
N ARG A 19 4.71 -26.42 16.62
CA ARG A 19 4.23 -27.74 16.19
C ARG A 19 3.66 -27.75 14.78
N GLY A 20 3.16 -26.62 14.27
CA GLY A 20 2.42 -26.55 13.01
C GLY A 20 3.26 -26.59 11.74
N GLY A 21 4.58 -26.52 11.82
CA GLY A 21 5.47 -26.59 10.65
C GLY A 21 5.26 -25.50 9.60
N ILE A 22 4.56 -24.41 9.92
CA ILE A 22 4.14 -23.36 8.98
C ILE A 22 5.36 -22.66 8.36
N ALA A 23 6.47 -22.55 9.09
CA ALA A 23 7.69 -21.93 8.61
C ALA A 23 8.49 -22.77 7.62
N LEU A 24 8.32 -24.10 7.58
CA LEU A 24 9.11 -25.01 6.73
C LEU A 24 8.54 -25.15 5.30
N ARG A 25 7.34 -24.70 5.01
CA ARG A 25 6.76 -24.71 3.64
C ARG A 25 7.32 -23.64 2.70
N TRP A 26 8.27 -22.86 3.12
CA TRP A 26 8.86 -21.78 2.33
C TRP A 26 9.95 -22.23 1.35
N GLY A 27 10.42 -23.47 1.43
CA GLY A 27 11.58 -23.95 0.69
C GLY A 27 11.32 -24.74 -0.58
N LEU A 28 10.13 -25.28 -0.78
CA LEU A 28 9.88 -26.25 -1.87
C LEU A 28 8.53 -26.01 -2.53
N ARG A 29 8.45 -25.06 -3.45
CA ARG A 29 7.37 -25.05 -4.43
C ARG A 29 7.89 -24.81 -5.84
N ARG A 30 7.41 -25.70 -6.72
CA ARG A 30 7.60 -25.73 -8.17
C ARG A 30 7.32 -24.37 -8.79
N GLU A 31 8.08 -24.02 -9.80
CA GLU A 31 7.84 -22.89 -10.70
C GLU A 31 6.39 -22.88 -11.15
N GLY A 32 5.70 -21.74 -10.97
CA GLY A 32 4.32 -21.53 -11.41
C GLY A 32 3.32 -21.20 -10.30
N ALA A 33 3.60 -21.46 -9.02
CA ALA A 33 2.71 -21.07 -7.93
C ALA A 33 3.00 -19.64 -7.47
N ARG A 34 2.02 -18.73 -7.60
CA ARG A 34 2.08 -17.39 -7.00
C ARG A 34 2.45 -17.54 -5.53
N ARG A 35 3.55 -16.92 -5.13
CA ARG A 35 3.99 -16.92 -3.72
C ARG A 35 2.91 -16.20 -2.90
N PRO A 36 2.57 -16.71 -1.69
CA PRO A 36 1.65 -15.99 -0.83
C PRO A 36 2.23 -14.59 -0.52
N PRO A 37 1.39 -13.56 -0.44
CA PRO A 37 1.82 -12.22 -0.11
C PRO A 37 2.51 -12.22 1.25
N LEU A 38 3.62 -11.48 1.37
CA LEU A 38 4.23 -11.17 2.65
C LEU A 38 3.63 -9.84 3.11
N SER A 39 2.75 -9.90 4.09
CA SER A 39 2.26 -8.70 4.75
C SER A 39 3.02 -8.52 6.06
N VAL A 40 3.52 -7.30 6.28
CA VAL A 40 4.17 -6.93 7.54
C VAL A 40 3.36 -5.81 8.16
N PRO A 41 2.55 -6.09 9.20
CA PRO A 41 1.81 -5.04 9.88
C PRO A 41 2.79 -4.09 10.58
N VAL A 42 2.55 -2.80 10.41
CA VAL A 42 3.46 -1.75 10.86
C VAL A 42 3.56 -1.64 12.36
N SER A 43 2.48 -1.95 13.08
CA SER A 43 2.51 -2.04 14.55
C SER A 43 3.59 -3.01 15.06
N ALA A 44 4.05 -3.96 14.22
CA ALA A 44 5.17 -4.84 14.52
C ALA A 44 6.54 -4.18 14.34
N LEU A 45 6.62 -3.09 13.55
CA LEU A 45 7.88 -2.39 13.27
C LEU A 45 8.11 -1.16 14.16
N LEU A 46 7.05 -0.58 14.74
CA LEU A 46 7.10 0.69 15.46
C LEU A 46 6.76 0.58 16.97
N GLY A 47 6.26 -0.54 17.45
CA GLY A 47 5.90 -0.71 18.85
C GLY A 47 6.90 -1.55 19.62
N GLY A 48 7.48 -1.05 20.70
CA GLY A 48 8.56 -1.58 21.52
C GLY A 48 8.51 -3.05 22.01
N ARG A 49 7.63 -3.88 21.44
CA ARG A 49 7.66 -5.34 21.53
C ARG A 49 7.38 -5.90 20.15
N PHE A 50 8.44 -6.41 19.52
CA PHE A 50 8.38 -7.11 18.26
C PHE A 50 7.56 -8.40 18.44
N ASP A 51 6.32 -8.39 17.99
CA ASP A 51 5.42 -9.56 18.01
C ASP A 51 5.43 -10.21 16.64
N LEU A 52 6.21 -11.28 16.51
CA LEU A 52 6.30 -12.08 15.29
C LEU A 52 4.94 -12.62 14.83
N ALA A 53 4.01 -12.90 15.75
CA ALA A 53 2.67 -13.35 15.38
C ALA A 53 1.87 -12.28 14.63
N LYS A 54 2.10 -10.99 14.95
CA LYS A 54 1.50 -9.87 14.19
C LYS A 54 2.15 -9.67 12.83
N VAL A 55 3.47 -9.87 12.73
CA VAL A 55 4.21 -9.78 11.45
C VAL A 55 3.75 -10.85 10.46
N PHE A 56 3.40 -12.04 10.93
CA PHE A 56 2.93 -13.16 10.11
C PHE A 56 1.40 -13.27 10.02
N ARG A 57 0.65 -12.34 10.59
CA ARG A 57 -0.79 -12.25 10.41
C ARG A 57 -1.08 -11.67 9.02
N VAL A 58 -0.90 -12.52 8.02
CA VAL A 58 -1.14 -12.17 6.62
C VAL A 58 -2.65 -12.06 6.43
N THR A 59 -3.16 -10.85 6.21
CA THR A 59 -4.53 -10.71 5.73
C THR A 59 -4.62 -11.21 4.29
N PRO A 60 -5.74 -11.84 3.88
CA PRO A 60 -5.90 -12.26 2.50
C PRO A 60 -5.73 -11.07 1.54
N ARG A 61 -4.91 -11.26 0.50
CA ARG A 61 -4.77 -10.25 -0.55
C ARG A 61 -6.10 -10.08 -1.27
N PRO A 62 -6.68 -8.87 -1.34
CA PRO A 62 -7.92 -8.64 -2.07
C PRO A 62 -7.80 -8.96 -3.55
N ALA A 63 -8.94 -9.20 -4.20
CA ALA A 63 -8.98 -9.36 -5.65
C ALA A 63 -8.54 -8.05 -6.34
N PRO A 64 -7.85 -8.15 -7.49
CA PRO A 64 -7.49 -6.97 -8.29
C PRO A 64 -8.76 -6.33 -8.88
N VAL A 65 -8.69 -5.02 -9.14
CA VAL A 65 -9.73 -4.32 -9.91
C VAL A 65 -9.36 -4.29 -11.39
N ALA A 66 -10.37 -4.15 -12.24
CA ALA A 66 -10.15 -4.03 -13.67
C ALA A 66 -9.40 -2.72 -14.01
N GLY A 67 -8.32 -2.83 -14.76
CA GLY A 67 -7.59 -1.68 -15.29
C GLY A 67 -8.27 -1.08 -16.53
N ASN A 68 -7.76 0.08 -16.97
CA ASN A 68 -8.20 0.78 -18.20
C ASN A 68 -7.26 0.51 -19.40
N GLY A 69 -6.43 -0.53 -19.32
CA GLY A 69 -5.44 -0.88 -20.34
C GLY A 69 -4.21 0.04 -20.33
N ASN A 70 -3.85 0.59 -19.18
CA ASN A 70 -2.73 1.53 -18.96
C ASN A 70 -2.85 2.84 -19.76
N ARG A 71 -4.04 3.24 -20.16
CA ARG A 71 -4.27 4.48 -20.91
C ARG A 71 -4.15 5.72 -20.02
N ARG A 72 -4.56 5.60 -18.75
CA ARG A 72 -4.53 6.65 -17.73
C ARG A 72 -4.11 6.05 -16.39
N LEU A 73 -3.64 6.91 -15.47
CA LEU A 73 -3.42 6.51 -14.07
C LEU A 73 -4.76 6.08 -13.47
N LEU A 74 -4.84 4.84 -13.03
CA LEU A 74 -5.98 4.36 -12.23
C LEU A 74 -5.89 4.97 -10.83
N LEU A 75 -7.04 5.35 -10.24
CA LEU A 75 -7.08 5.73 -8.82
C LEU A 75 -6.47 4.58 -7.99
N PRO A 76 -5.39 4.83 -7.23
CA PRO A 76 -4.63 3.75 -6.61
C PRO A 76 -5.26 3.18 -5.34
N ILE A 77 -6.55 3.39 -5.11
CA ILE A 77 -7.30 2.94 -3.92
C ILE A 77 -8.58 2.24 -4.35
N ILE A 78 -8.91 1.11 -3.71
CA ILE A 78 -10.21 0.44 -3.86
C ILE A 78 -11.14 0.99 -2.79
N GLY A 79 -12.17 1.73 -3.20
CA GLY A 79 -13.17 2.31 -2.31
C GLY A 79 -13.12 3.84 -2.28
N SER A 80 -13.66 4.42 -1.20
CA SER A 80 -13.73 5.87 -1.03
C SER A 80 -12.39 6.44 -0.59
N ALA A 81 -11.91 7.45 -1.29
CA ALA A 81 -10.74 8.23 -0.91
C ALA A 81 -10.96 9.70 -1.23
N PHE A 82 -10.37 10.59 -0.42
CA PHE A 82 -10.45 12.03 -0.60
C PHE A 82 -9.05 12.59 -0.79
N LYS A 83 -8.84 13.40 -1.81
CA LYS A 83 -7.59 14.15 -1.97
C LYS A 83 -7.51 15.22 -0.88
N THR A 84 -6.58 15.04 0.04
CA THR A 84 -6.36 15.96 1.17
C THR A 84 -5.21 16.92 0.92
N SER A 85 -4.24 16.55 0.07
CA SER A 85 -3.14 17.41 -0.32
C SER A 85 -2.67 17.09 -1.73
N GLY A 86 -2.45 18.14 -2.53
CA GLY A 86 -1.92 18.03 -3.89
C GLY A 86 -0.41 18.14 -3.94
N PHE A 87 0.13 17.85 -5.13
CA PHE A 87 1.53 18.11 -5.50
C PHE A 87 1.84 19.61 -5.43
N GLY A 88 3.03 19.98 -4.94
CA GLY A 88 3.50 21.37 -4.96
C GLY A 88 4.10 21.86 -3.65
N TRP A 89 4.53 23.13 -3.64
CA TRP A 89 5.10 23.76 -2.47
C TRP A 89 4.04 24.05 -1.41
N ARG A 90 4.31 23.61 -0.17
CA ARG A 90 3.41 23.86 0.97
C ARG A 90 4.19 23.95 2.28
N LEU A 91 3.56 24.53 3.31
CA LEU A 91 4.08 24.44 4.68
C LEU A 91 3.96 22.99 5.17
N HIS A 92 5.08 22.41 5.59
CA HIS A 92 5.10 21.00 6.00
C HIS A 92 4.44 20.84 7.39
N PRO A 93 3.40 19.98 7.55
CA PRO A 93 2.60 19.93 8.78
C PRO A 93 3.38 19.44 10.01
N LEU A 94 4.38 18.57 9.84
CA LEU A 94 5.17 18.00 10.94
C LEU A 94 6.51 18.68 11.14
N LEU A 95 7.21 19.02 10.06
CA LEU A 95 8.58 19.52 10.11
C LEU A 95 8.66 21.05 10.06
N GLY A 96 7.56 21.73 9.75
CA GLY A 96 7.53 23.16 9.50
C GLY A 96 8.31 23.55 8.24
N GLY A 97 8.24 24.84 7.88
CA GLY A 97 8.92 25.38 6.70
C GLY A 97 8.27 24.97 5.37
N TRP A 98 8.57 25.76 4.34
CA TRP A 98 8.13 25.51 2.98
C TRP A 98 8.88 24.30 2.39
N ARG A 99 8.15 23.29 1.93
CA ARG A 99 8.72 22.10 1.31
C ARG A 99 7.87 21.69 0.11
N LEU A 100 8.54 21.12 -0.88
CA LEU A 100 7.86 20.50 -2.00
C LEU A 100 7.16 19.21 -1.50
N HIS A 101 5.85 19.16 -1.65
CA HIS A 101 5.09 17.91 -1.55
C HIS A 101 5.19 17.19 -2.89
N ALA A 102 5.95 16.10 -2.90
CA ALA A 102 6.35 15.40 -4.12
C ALA A 102 5.24 14.51 -4.72
N GLY A 103 4.03 14.52 -4.14
CA GLY A 103 2.94 13.66 -4.58
C GLY A 103 1.56 14.20 -4.22
N GLU A 104 0.62 13.29 -4.15
CA GLU A 104 -0.75 13.53 -3.69
C GLU A 104 -1.07 12.65 -2.49
N ASP A 105 -1.75 13.24 -1.49
CA ASP A 105 -2.23 12.53 -0.33
C ASP A 105 -3.73 12.22 -0.50
N LEU A 106 -4.04 10.93 -0.46
CA LEU A 106 -5.40 10.38 -0.60
C LEU A 106 -5.82 9.78 0.75
N ALA A 107 -6.61 10.52 1.54
CA ALA A 107 -7.12 10.02 2.80
C ALA A 107 -8.13 8.88 2.56
N ALA A 108 -7.91 7.78 3.26
CA ALA A 108 -8.79 6.61 3.27
C ALA A 108 -8.61 5.86 4.59
N PRO A 109 -9.60 5.07 5.04
CA PRO A 109 -9.47 4.26 6.25
C PRO A 109 -8.24 3.34 6.20
N GLU A 110 -7.59 3.15 7.36
CA GLU A 110 -6.50 2.17 7.47
C GLU A 110 -6.98 0.78 7.05
N GLY A 111 -6.13 0.05 6.33
CA GLY A 111 -6.47 -1.25 5.77
C GLY A 111 -7.18 -1.22 4.42
N THR A 112 -7.54 -0.04 3.89
CA THR A 112 -8.10 0.10 2.53
C THR A 112 -7.10 -0.43 1.50
N PRO A 113 -7.51 -1.27 0.52
CA PRO A 113 -6.59 -1.82 -0.45
C PRO A 113 -6.00 -0.75 -1.39
N VAL A 114 -4.69 -0.83 -1.60
CA VAL A 114 -3.93 0.02 -2.52
C VAL A 114 -3.54 -0.79 -3.75
N VAL A 115 -3.78 -0.24 -4.94
CA VAL A 115 -3.56 -0.93 -6.23
C VAL A 115 -2.55 -0.20 -7.10
N ALA A 116 -1.94 -0.93 -8.02
CA ALA A 116 -1.05 -0.36 -9.02
C ALA A 116 -1.82 0.57 -9.98
N ALA A 117 -1.45 1.84 -10.01
CA ALA A 117 -2.05 2.84 -10.91
C ALA A 117 -1.76 2.56 -12.39
N LEU A 118 -0.66 1.88 -12.68
CA LEU A 118 -0.25 1.37 -14.00
C LEU A 118 0.44 0.02 -13.83
N ALA A 119 0.44 -0.79 -14.89
CA ALA A 119 1.23 -2.02 -14.93
C ALA A 119 2.73 -1.71 -14.94
N GLY A 120 3.53 -2.57 -14.30
CA GLY A 120 4.97 -2.38 -14.24
C GLY A 120 5.72 -3.48 -13.50
N ARG A 121 6.95 -3.15 -13.11
CA ARG A 121 7.80 -3.98 -12.27
C ARG A 121 8.06 -3.26 -10.95
N VAL A 122 7.87 -3.95 -9.85
CA VAL A 122 8.22 -3.45 -8.51
C VAL A 122 9.75 -3.30 -8.42
N VAL A 123 10.23 -2.09 -8.18
CA VAL A 123 11.66 -1.81 -8.02
C VAL A 123 12.07 -1.78 -6.56
N SER A 124 11.16 -1.40 -5.66
CA SER A 124 11.35 -1.49 -4.21
C SER A 124 10.05 -1.81 -3.48
N SER A 125 10.15 -2.50 -2.36
CA SER A 125 9.02 -2.80 -1.47
C SER A 125 9.57 -3.03 -0.06
N GLY A 126 9.17 -2.20 0.91
CA GLY A 126 9.67 -2.23 2.28
C GLY A 126 9.71 -0.87 2.94
N LEU A 127 10.56 -0.70 3.96
CA LEU A 127 10.77 0.57 4.64
C LEU A 127 11.54 1.54 3.76
N ALA A 128 11.02 2.76 3.61
CA ALA A 128 11.56 3.81 2.75
C ALA A 128 11.58 5.18 3.46
N GLY A 129 12.38 5.31 4.51
CA GLY A 129 12.57 6.58 5.23
C GLY A 129 11.25 7.22 5.66
N GLY A 130 11.06 8.50 5.35
CA GLY A 130 9.85 9.26 5.69
C GLY A 130 8.55 8.70 5.12
N TYR A 131 8.61 7.91 4.05
CA TYR A 131 7.43 7.24 3.46
C TYR A 131 6.91 6.04 4.27
N GLY A 132 7.65 5.60 5.30
CA GLY A 132 7.30 4.41 6.06
C GLY A 132 7.38 3.14 5.22
N LEU A 133 6.36 2.27 5.26
CA LEU A 133 6.24 1.17 4.32
C LEU A 133 5.80 1.71 2.95
N ALA A 134 6.58 1.39 1.94
CA ALA A 134 6.34 1.87 0.59
C ALA A 134 6.61 0.82 -0.48
N VAL A 135 5.93 0.99 -1.62
CA VAL A 135 6.18 0.25 -2.86
C VAL A 135 6.51 1.25 -3.95
N GLU A 136 7.54 0.98 -4.74
CA GLU A 136 7.85 1.74 -5.96
C GLU A 136 7.75 0.80 -7.16
N VAL A 137 7.02 1.24 -8.20
CA VAL A 137 6.79 0.47 -9.43
C VAL A 137 7.33 1.24 -10.63
N GLU A 138 8.18 0.60 -11.44
CA GLU A 138 8.67 1.17 -12.71
C GLU A 138 7.80 0.71 -13.88
N HIS A 139 7.34 1.67 -14.67
CA HIS A 139 6.54 1.51 -15.88
C HIS A 139 7.40 1.72 -17.12
N GLN A 140 7.08 1.06 -18.24
CA GLN A 140 7.92 1.09 -19.43
C GLN A 140 7.43 2.05 -20.54
N ARG A 141 6.12 2.29 -20.60
CA ARG A 141 5.52 3.08 -21.71
C ARG A 141 4.43 4.02 -21.18
N PRO A 142 4.75 5.30 -20.98
CA PRO A 142 6.09 5.90 -20.97
C PRO A 142 6.91 5.45 -19.76
N ARG A 143 8.24 5.59 -19.84
CA ARG A 143 9.11 5.25 -18.72
C ARG A 143 8.85 6.22 -17.56
N ARG A 144 8.30 5.71 -16.48
CA ARG A 144 7.91 6.44 -15.27
C ARG A 144 8.05 5.54 -14.06
N ARG A 145 7.98 6.12 -12.86
CA ARG A 145 7.81 5.37 -11.61
C ARG A 145 6.63 5.93 -10.83
N SER A 146 5.90 5.05 -10.16
CA SER A 146 4.93 5.41 -9.13
C SER A 146 5.42 4.92 -7.78
N LEU A 147 5.23 5.75 -6.75
CA LEU A 147 5.51 5.42 -5.36
C LEU A 147 4.21 5.45 -4.56
N TYR A 148 4.06 4.47 -3.69
CA TYR A 148 2.91 4.27 -2.80
C TYR A 148 3.45 4.24 -1.36
N GLY A 149 3.24 5.31 -0.59
CA GLY A 149 3.79 5.49 0.76
C GLY A 149 2.77 5.33 1.87
N HIS A 150 3.27 5.30 3.11
CA HIS A 150 2.54 5.21 4.38
C HIS A 150 1.69 3.94 4.53
N LEU A 151 2.07 2.85 3.82
CA LEU A 151 1.32 1.60 3.82
C LEU A 151 1.36 0.91 5.19
N SER A 152 0.34 0.10 5.50
CA SER A 152 0.27 -0.78 6.67
C SER A 152 0.68 -2.21 6.36
N GLU A 153 0.45 -2.67 5.13
CA GLU A 153 0.76 -4.03 4.66
C GLU A 153 1.31 -4.01 3.24
N LEU A 154 2.14 -5.00 2.91
CA LEU A 154 2.75 -5.16 1.58
C LEU A 154 2.42 -6.55 1.03
N TYR A 155 1.97 -6.61 -0.24
CA TYR A 155 1.63 -7.86 -0.93
C TYR A 155 2.57 -8.20 -2.08
N VAL A 156 3.53 -7.33 -2.38
CA VAL A 156 4.47 -7.46 -3.48
C VAL A 156 5.91 -7.27 -3.00
N ARG A 157 6.86 -7.76 -3.78
CA ARG A 157 8.30 -7.67 -3.50
C ARG A 157 9.03 -7.04 -4.68
N ALA A 158 10.21 -6.48 -4.44
CA ALA A 158 11.09 -6.06 -5.50
C ALA A 158 11.31 -7.20 -6.51
N GLY A 159 11.20 -6.87 -7.80
CA GLY A 159 11.27 -7.81 -8.90
C GLY A 159 9.93 -8.35 -9.40
N ASP A 160 8.84 -8.25 -8.61
CA ASP A 160 7.53 -8.71 -9.05
C ASP A 160 7.01 -7.88 -10.23
N ARG A 161 6.29 -8.54 -11.14
CA ARG A 161 5.50 -7.86 -12.17
C ARG A 161 4.08 -7.68 -11.67
N VAL A 162 3.54 -6.49 -11.85
CA VAL A 162 2.17 -6.16 -11.45
C VAL A 162 1.38 -5.63 -12.64
N LEU A 163 0.12 -6.02 -12.71
CA LEU A 163 -0.84 -5.48 -13.65
C LEU A 163 -1.46 -4.22 -13.08
N GLN A 164 -1.99 -3.34 -13.95
CA GLN A 164 -2.81 -2.21 -13.49
C GLN A 164 -4.01 -2.73 -12.70
N GLY A 165 -4.29 -2.13 -11.54
CA GLY A 165 -5.35 -2.58 -10.63
C GLY A 165 -4.96 -3.76 -9.72
N GLU A 166 -3.75 -4.29 -9.82
CA GLU A 166 -3.27 -5.34 -8.93
C GLU A 166 -2.95 -4.78 -7.54
N VAL A 167 -3.41 -5.45 -6.47
CA VAL A 167 -3.25 -4.95 -5.10
C VAL A 167 -1.78 -5.03 -4.67
N LEU A 168 -1.22 -3.91 -4.24
CA LEU A 168 0.17 -3.78 -3.80
C LEU A 168 0.32 -3.88 -2.28
N GLY A 169 -0.67 -3.35 -1.54
CA GLY A 169 -0.64 -3.22 -0.09
C GLY A 169 -1.95 -2.66 0.44
N ARG A 170 -1.91 -2.10 1.65
CA ARG A 170 -3.05 -1.44 2.29
C ARG A 170 -2.66 -0.08 2.82
N VAL A 171 -3.60 0.86 2.82
CA VAL A 171 -3.46 2.17 3.46
C VAL A 171 -3.09 2.00 4.93
N GLY A 172 -2.16 2.81 5.38
CA GLY A 172 -1.73 2.90 6.77
C GLY A 172 -1.39 4.32 7.17
N SER A 173 -0.57 4.45 8.20
CA SER A 173 -0.08 5.72 8.71
C SER A 173 1.38 5.61 9.17
N THR A 174 2.23 4.94 8.37
CA THR A 174 3.64 4.69 8.70
C THR A 174 4.56 5.79 8.23
N GLY A 175 5.72 5.92 8.88
CA GLY A 175 6.66 6.96 8.57
C GLY A 175 6.20 8.34 9.04
N LEU A 176 6.49 9.40 8.27
CA LEU A 176 6.10 10.77 8.57
C LEU A 176 4.66 11.05 8.11
N SER A 177 3.70 10.52 8.85
CA SER A 177 2.27 10.62 8.56
C SER A 177 1.51 11.24 9.73
N THR A 178 0.48 12.04 9.46
CA THR A 178 -0.42 12.64 10.46
C THR A 178 -1.69 11.83 10.70
N GLY A 179 -1.95 10.80 9.90
CA GLY A 179 -3.13 9.93 9.98
C GLY A 179 -3.24 9.02 8.76
N PRO A 180 -4.20 8.09 8.74
CA PRO A 180 -4.33 7.12 7.64
C PRO A 180 -4.57 7.79 6.28
N HIS A 181 -3.63 7.60 5.35
CA HIS A 181 -3.73 8.04 3.97
C HIS A 181 -2.73 7.29 3.09
N LEU A 182 -2.94 7.31 1.79
CA LEU A 182 -1.97 6.93 0.79
C LEU A 182 -1.25 8.19 0.30
N HIS A 183 0.07 8.22 0.41
CA HIS A 183 0.92 9.17 -0.31
C HIS A 183 1.30 8.56 -1.66
N PHE A 184 0.89 9.20 -2.75
CA PHE A 184 1.14 8.73 -4.12
C PHE A 184 2.04 9.71 -4.87
N GLU A 185 3.14 9.22 -5.47
CA GLU A 185 3.99 10.02 -6.35
C GLU A 185 4.04 9.43 -7.76
N LEU A 186 4.09 10.31 -8.74
CA LEU A 186 4.51 9.99 -10.11
C LEU A 186 5.88 10.62 -10.36
N ARG A 187 6.83 9.82 -10.88
CA ARG A 187 8.20 10.26 -11.14
C ARG A 187 8.57 10.06 -12.60
N GLN A 188 9.29 11.02 -13.16
CA GLN A 188 9.85 10.95 -14.51
C GLN A 188 11.37 10.80 -14.43
N PRO A 189 11.98 10.09 -15.42
CA PRO A 189 13.43 9.98 -15.51
C PRO A 189 14.05 11.32 -15.95
N VAL A 190 15.15 11.68 -15.30
CA VAL A 190 15.99 12.82 -15.64
C VAL A 190 17.45 12.36 -15.72
N SER A 191 18.34 13.22 -16.22
CA SER A 191 19.78 12.95 -16.16
C SER A 191 20.21 12.78 -14.70
N GLY A 192 20.69 11.59 -14.36
CA GLY A 192 21.16 11.25 -13.01
C GLY A 192 20.11 10.75 -12.02
N GLY A 193 18.82 10.60 -12.41
CA GLY A 193 17.84 10.07 -11.46
C GLY A 193 16.37 10.18 -11.87
N TRP A 194 15.54 10.46 -10.88
CA TRP A 194 14.10 10.55 -10.97
C TRP A 194 13.61 11.82 -10.30
N VAL A 195 12.68 12.53 -10.93
CA VAL A 195 12.04 13.72 -10.38
C VAL A 195 10.53 13.49 -10.26
N ALA A 196 9.97 13.89 -9.13
CA ALA A 196 8.53 13.85 -8.91
C ALA A 196 7.84 14.92 -9.77
N VAL A 197 6.71 14.53 -10.34
CA VAL A 197 5.85 15.41 -11.17
C VAL A 197 4.42 15.30 -10.68
N ASP A 198 3.61 16.30 -11.01
CA ASP A 198 2.18 16.28 -10.73
C ASP A 198 1.54 15.05 -11.40
N PRO A 199 0.87 14.16 -10.64
CA PRO A 199 0.17 13.01 -11.20
C PRO A 199 -0.99 13.41 -12.12
N GLY A 200 -1.60 14.57 -11.90
CA GLY A 200 -2.81 15.02 -12.60
C GLY A 200 -4.05 14.25 -12.12
N GLU A 201 -4.99 13.99 -13.04
CA GLU A 201 -6.23 13.32 -12.72
C GLU A 201 -6.12 11.79 -12.80
N PHE A 202 -6.68 11.10 -11.81
CA PHE A 202 -6.84 9.66 -11.81
C PHE A 202 -8.12 9.22 -12.54
N ASP A 203 -8.05 8.07 -13.22
CA ASP A 203 -9.25 7.37 -13.69
C ASP A 203 -9.86 6.61 -12.48
N PRO A 204 -11.12 6.88 -12.11
CA PRO A 204 -11.77 6.19 -11.00
C PRO A 204 -11.96 4.68 -11.25
N GLY A 205 -11.71 4.20 -12.46
CA GLY A 205 -11.88 2.79 -12.82
C GLY A 205 -13.34 2.37 -13.02
N SER A 206 -13.52 1.08 -13.29
CA SER A 206 -14.86 0.49 -13.52
C SER A 206 -15.69 0.36 -12.23
N ALA A 207 -15.05 0.33 -11.07
CA ALA A 207 -15.74 0.16 -9.78
C ALA A 207 -16.65 1.36 -9.41
N LEU A 208 -16.39 2.54 -9.99
CA LEU A 208 -17.22 3.74 -9.78
C LEU A 208 -18.12 4.10 -10.96
N ARG A 209 -18.14 3.30 -12.02
CA ARG A 209 -18.95 3.58 -13.24
C ARG A 209 -20.34 2.96 -13.22
N GLY A 210 -20.76 2.34 -12.11
CA GLY A 210 -22.08 1.72 -11.97
C GLY A 210 -22.99 2.43 -10.96
N THR A 211 -24.25 2.06 -10.94
CA THR A 211 -25.27 2.43 -9.95
C THR A 211 -24.82 2.24 -8.49
N ASP A 212 -23.78 1.46 -8.27
CA ASP A 212 -23.20 1.18 -6.96
C ASP A 212 -22.54 2.40 -6.30
N ALA A 213 -22.01 3.36 -7.10
CA ALA A 213 -21.44 4.59 -6.55
C ALA A 213 -22.52 5.50 -5.94
N VAL A 214 -23.70 5.54 -6.54
CA VAL A 214 -24.86 6.28 -6.02
C VAL A 214 -25.41 5.56 -4.78
N ALA A 215 -25.49 4.22 -4.81
CA ALA A 215 -25.92 3.42 -3.66
C ALA A 215 -24.95 3.54 -2.47
N LEU A 216 -23.64 3.60 -2.73
CA LEU A 216 -22.63 3.79 -1.69
C LEU A 216 -22.69 5.20 -1.07
N LEU A 217 -22.85 6.24 -1.90
CA LEU A 217 -23.04 7.62 -1.46
C LEU A 217 -24.35 7.79 -0.68
N MET A 218 -25.44 7.17 -1.14
CA MET A 218 -26.72 7.17 -0.43
C MET A 218 -26.63 6.40 0.90
N GLY A 219 -25.97 5.25 0.93
CA GLY A 219 -25.71 4.50 2.17
C GLY A 219 -24.91 5.30 3.19
N GLN A 220 -23.89 6.04 2.76
CA GLN A 220 -23.10 6.92 3.62
C GLN A 220 -23.92 8.12 4.13
N LEU A 221 -24.76 8.69 3.28
CA LEU A 221 -25.67 9.80 3.66
C LEU A 221 -26.67 9.32 4.70
N ILE A 222 -27.31 8.17 4.50
CA ILE A 222 -28.26 7.57 5.46
C ILE A 222 -27.57 7.28 6.80
N ASN A 223 -26.40 6.64 6.80
CA ASN A 223 -25.63 6.38 8.02
C ASN A 223 -25.17 7.65 8.75
N SER A 224 -24.95 8.76 8.02
CA SER A 224 -24.61 10.04 8.64
C SER A 224 -25.83 10.73 9.29
N LEU A 225 -27.03 10.46 8.77
CA LEU A 225 -28.29 11.02 9.30
C LEU A 225 -28.82 10.20 10.50
N GLU A 226 -28.45 8.91 10.58
CA GLU A 226 -28.87 8.01 11.66
C GLU A 226 -27.97 8.06 12.90
N ARG A 227 -26.84 8.79 12.87
CA ARG A 227 -26.02 9.00 14.07
C ARG A 227 -26.75 9.95 15.02
N PRO A 228 -27.14 9.50 16.23
CA PRO A 228 -27.71 10.39 17.22
C PRO A 228 -26.67 11.48 17.56
N ARG A 229 -27.10 12.73 17.53
CA ARG A 229 -26.31 13.85 18.03
C ARG A 229 -26.23 13.69 19.55
N GLY A 230 -25.10 13.19 20.02
CA GLY A 230 -24.77 13.22 21.45
C GLY A 230 -24.18 14.56 21.85
#